data_bde0ab1b19afe0a715f7137e086c16c9
#
_entry.id   bde0ab1b19afe0a715f7137e086c16c9
#
_cell.length_a   1.000
_cell.length_b   1.000
_cell.length_c   1.000
_cell.angle_alpha   90.00
_cell.angle_beta   90.00
_cell.angle_gamma   90.00
#
_symmetry.space_group_name_H-M   'P 1'
#
loop_
_entity.id
_entity.type
_entity.pdbx_description
1 polymer ?
#
loop_
_entity_poly.entity_id
_entity_poly.type
_entity_poly.pdbx_seq_one_letter_code
_entity_poly.pdbx_strand_id
1 'polypeptide(L)'
;MPKVCPVCEAVYPDANVFCPVDGSTLHVVDVDGGLVGSVVSDRYLVTDLLGEGGMGKVYLARHVRLPQQAAIKVLRPDMVRDPAAVARFNREASNASRIDHENVARVYDFGEANGTVYLAMEFCPGQTLREVILKEGPLAPRRTADLIEQIA
;
A
#
# COMPACT_ATOMS: atom_id res chain seq x y z
N MET A 1 14.51 3.41 14.62
CA MET A 1 13.89 4.53 13.89
C MET A 1 13.10 5.39 14.86
N PRO A 2 13.28 6.73 14.86
CA PRO A 2 12.52 7.58 15.74
C PRO A 2 11.03 7.55 15.41
N LYS A 3 10.18 7.69 16.43
CA LYS A 3 8.73 7.73 16.29
C LYS A 3 8.19 9.10 16.67
N VAL A 4 7.13 9.56 16.02
CA VAL A 4 6.48 10.84 16.30
C VAL A 4 5.06 10.59 16.80
N CYS A 5 4.65 11.37 17.79
CA CYS A 5 3.27 11.41 18.23
C CYS A 5 2.42 12.21 17.25
N PRO A 6 1.28 11.67 16.74
CA PRO A 6 0.42 12.39 15.82
C PRO A 6 -0.36 13.54 16.47
N VAL A 7 -0.40 13.59 17.79
CA VAL A 7 -1.17 14.60 18.54
C VAL A 7 -0.26 15.73 19.04
N CYS A 8 0.86 15.39 19.70
CA CYS A 8 1.76 16.40 20.26
C CYS A 8 3.03 16.66 19.40
N GLU A 9 3.19 15.94 18.29
CA GLU A 9 4.32 16.03 17.35
C GLU A 9 5.71 15.81 17.98
N ALA A 10 5.76 15.35 19.22
CA ALA A 10 7.01 15.04 19.90
C ALA A 10 7.66 13.77 19.35
N VAL A 11 8.98 13.79 19.23
CA VAL A 11 9.78 12.66 18.74
C VAL A 11 10.22 11.78 19.91
N TYR A 12 10.04 10.47 19.77
CA TYR A 12 10.40 9.48 20.78
C TYR A 12 11.34 8.40 20.22
N PRO A 13 12.12 7.75 21.10
CA PRO A 13 12.93 6.59 20.70
C PRO A 13 12.08 5.43 20.19
N ASP A 14 12.69 4.56 19.39
CA ASP A 14 12.03 3.39 18.78
C ASP A 14 11.39 2.43 19.79
N ALA A 15 11.94 2.36 21.00
CA ALA A 15 11.42 1.52 22.07
C ALA A 15 9.99 1.90 22.54
N ASN A 16 9.57 3.14 22.33
CA ASN A 16 8.27 3.59 22.76
C ASN A 16 7.19 3.20 21.73
N VAL A 17 6.10 2.63 22.22
CA VAL A 17 4.94 2.26 21.40
C VAL A 17 3.84 3.31 21.51
N PHE A 18 3.72 3.92 22.69
CA PHE A 18 2.71 4.92 23.00
C PHE A 18 3.34 6.24 23.45
N CYS A 19 2.66 7.34 23.15
CA CYS A 19 3.05 8.65 23.64
C CYS A 19 2.85 8.72 25.17
N PRO A 20 3.87 9.07 25.94
CA PRO A 20 3.74 9.17 27.39
C PRO A 20 2.91 10.38 27.86
N VAL A 21 2.62 11.33 26.94
CA VAL A 21 1.87 12.56 27.24
C VAL A 21 0.37 12.37 27.03
N ASP A 22 -0.03 11.75 25.94
CA ASP A 22 -1.44 11.66 25.51
C ASP A 22 -1.93 10.22 25.26
N GLY A 23 -1.05 9.23 25.39
CA GLY A 23 -1.38 7.81 25.19
C GLY A 23 -1.61 7.38 23.74
N SER A 24 -1.45 8.27 22.76
CA SER A 24 -1.60 7.95 21.34
C SER A 24 -0.50 7.00 20.86
N THR A 25 -0.82 6.16 19.90
CA THR A 25 0.18 5.28 19.26
C THR A 25 1.18 6.13 18.50
N LEU A 26 2.47 5.89 18.75
CA LEU A 26 3.56 6.58 18.07
C LEU A 26 3.76 6.00 16.67
N HIS A 27 3.96 6.88 15.71
CA HIS A 27 4.23 6.54 14.31
C HIS A 27 5.73 6.62 14.02
N VAL A 28 6.27 5.63 13.33
CA VAL A 28 7.64 5.69 12.83
C VAL A 28 7.70 6.78 11.75
N VAL A 29 8.57 7.75 11.94
CA VAL A 29 8.89 8.71 10.89
C VAL A 29 10.04 8.14 10.09
N ASP A 30 9.72 7.70 8.90
CA ASP A 30 10.76 7.42 7.92
C ASP A 30 11.35 8.77 7.51
N VAL A 31 12.64 8.97 7.72
CA VAL A 31 13.36 10.21 7.33
C VAL A 31 13.25 10.50 5.84
N ASP A 32 12.83 9.49 5.04
CA ASP A 32 12.60 9.60 3.60
C ASP A 32 11.10 9.78 3.23
N GLY A 33 10.22 10.08 4.21
CA GLY A 33 8.78 10.31 3.97
C GLY A 33 7.98 9.03 3.65
N GLY A 34 8.45 7.86 4.07
CA GLY A 34 7.74 6.59 3.94
C GLY A 34 6.65 6.40 4.99
N LEU A 35 5.78 5.43 4.76
CA LEU A 35 4.67 5.08 5.66
C LEU A 35 4.94 3.85 6.52
N VAL A 36 6.12 3.23 6.42
CA VAL A 36 6.46 2.03 7.19
C VAL A 36 6.37 2.31 8.69
N GLY A 37 5.62 1.49 9.41
CA GLY A 37 5.33 1.64 10.84
C GLY A 37 4.13 2.53 11.17
N SER A 38 3.54 3.22 10.19
CA SER A 38 2.32 4.00 10.36
C SER A 38 1.06 3.16 10.17
N VAL A 39 -0.07 3.68 10.67
CA VAL A 39 -1.39 3.07 10.46
C VAL A 39 -2.18 3.96 9.50
N VAL A 40 -2.56 3.41 8.36
CA VAL A 40 -3.39 4.08 7.35
C VAL A 40 -4.86 3.81 7.67
N SER A 41 -5.67 4.88 7.72
CA SER A 41 -7.12 4.83 7.97
C SER A 41 -7.53 4.03 9.23
N ASP A 42 -6.70 4.05 10.28
CA ASP A 42 -6.90 3.30 11.53
C ASP A 42 -7.10 1.78 11.36
N ARG A 43 -6.78 1.25 10.19
CA ARG A 43 -7.03 -0.15 9.82
C ARG A 43 -5.80 -0.91 9.38
N TYR A 44 -4.86 -0.26 8.71
CA TYR A 44 -3.75 -0.92 8.04
C TYR A 44 -2.41 -0.47 8.59
N LEU A 45 -1.77 -1.33 9.38
CA LEU A 45 -0.39 -1.12 9.82
C LEU A 45 0.57 -1.45 8.69
N VAL A 46 1.25 -0.44 8.18
CA VAL A 46 2.25 -0.58 7.11
C VAL A 46 3.52 -1.22 7.65
N THR A 47 3.96 -2.31 7.06
CA THR A 47 5.12 -3.09 7.53
C THR A 47 6.34 -2.95 6.62
N ASP A 48 6.16 -2.93 5.31
CA ASP A 48 7.25 -2.96 4.34
C ASP A 48 6.92 -2.15 3.09
N LEU A 49 7.95 -1.67 2.39
CA LEU A 49 7.83 -1.11 1.05
C LEU A 49 7.94 -2.24 0.02
N LEU A 50 6.91 -2.45 -0.80
CA LEU A 50 6.90 -3.45 -1.87
C LEU A 50 7.46 -2.91 -3.18
N GLY A 51 7.24 -1.63 -3.46
CA GLY A 51 7.73 -1.02 -4.69
C GLY A 51 7.35 0.45 -4.83
N GLU A 52 8.00 1.11 -5.78
CA GLU A 52 7.77 2.50 -6.11
C GLU A 52 7.61 2.65 -7.62
N GLY A 53 6.66 3.49 -8.03
CA GLY A 53 6.38 3.78 -9.43
C GLY A 53 6.08 5.26 -9.68
N GLY A 54 5.76 5.59 -10.93
CA GLY A 54 5.49 6.97 -11.33
C GLY A 54 4.34 7.65 -10.58
N MET A 55 3.33 6.90 -10.17
CA MET A 55 2.14 7.44 -9.47
C MET A 55 2.27 7.40 -7.95
N GLY A 56 3.17 6.58 -7.40
CA GLY A 56 3.29 6.45 -5.96
C GLY A 56 4.03 5.22 -5.50
N LYS A 57 3.88 4.92 -4.23
CA LYS A 57 4.50 3.76 -3.56
C LYS A 57 3.46 2.71 -3.22
N VAL A 58 3.87 1.44 -3.22
CA VAL A 58 3.05 0.31 -2.77
C VAL A 58 3.71 -0.32 -1.55
N TYR A 59 2.96 -0.46 -0.50
CA TYR A 59 3.42 -1.01 0.78
C TYR A 59 2.71 -2.32 1.10
N LEU A 60 3.40 -3.21 1.79
CA LEU A 60 2.77 -4.30 2.52
C LEU A 60 2.21 -3.76 3.83
N ALA A 61 1.00 -4.14 4.14
CA ALA A 61 0.36 -3.81 5.41
C ALA A 61 -0.41 -5.00 5.96
N ARG A 62 -0.70 -4.97 7.25
CA ARG A 62 -1.61 -5.91 7.90
C ARG A 62 -2.79 -5.17 8.50
N HIS A 63 -3.96 -5.75 8.43
CA HIS A 63 -5.12 -5.19 9.10
C HIS A 63 -4.95 -5.27 10.63
N VAL A 64 -5.22 -4.19 11.35
CA VAL A 64 -4.95 -4.10 12.80
C VAL A 64 -5.85 -5.02 13.65
N ARG A 65 -7.01 -5.42 13.13
CA ARG A 65 -8.00 -6.24 13.85
C ARG A 65 -8.25 -7.62 13.21
N LEU A 66 -7.95 -7.79 11.94
CA LEU A 66 -8.21 -9.02 11.19
C LEU A 66 -6.90 -9.70 10.82
N PRO A 67 -6.84 -11.03 10.71
CA PRO A 67 -5.67 -11.76 10.24
C PRO A 67 -5.56 -11.66 8.71
N GLN A 68 -5.43 -10.43 8.20
CA GLN A 68 -5.44 -10.13 6.78
C GLN A 68 -4.27 -9.22 6.42
N GLN A 69 -3.56 -9.59 5.36
CA GLN A 69 -2.56 -8.74 4.72
C GLN A 69 -3.20 -7.95 3.58
N ALA A 70 -2.66 -6.79 3.31
CA ALA A 70 -3.08 -5.92 2.22
C ALA A 70 -1.87 -5.27 1.54
N ALA A 71 -2.00 -4.99 0.26
CA ALA A 71 -1.11 -4.07 -0.44
C ALA A 71 -1.75 -2.68 -0.42
N ILE A 72 -1.02 -1.69 0.08
CA ILE A 72 -1.49 -0.30 0.17
C ILE A 72 -0.75 0.53 -0.86
N LYS A 73 -1.44 0.93 -1.92
CA LYS A 73 -0.93 1.87 -2.90
C LYS A 73 -1.26 3.30 -2.44
N VAL A 74 -0.25 4.14 -2.34
CA VAL A 74 -0.42 5.54 -1.96
C VAL A 74 0.02 6.45 -3.09
N LEU A 75 -0.73 7.52 -3.28
CA LEU A 75 -0.39 8.55 -4.24
C LEU A 75 0.77 9.41 -3.73
N ARG A 76 1.67 9.82 -4.61
CA ARG A 76 2.78 10.71 -4.25
C ARG A 76 2.26 12.04 -3.72
N PRO A 77 2.95 12.67 -2.74
CA PRO A 77 2.52 13.95 -2.17
C PRO A 77 2.35 15.09 -3.19
N ASP A 78 3.19 15.12 -4.24
CA ASP A 78 3.07 16.09 -5.33
C ASP A 78 1.82 15.88 -6.18
N MET A 79 1.38 14.61 -6.34
CA MET A 79 0.15 14.26 -7.07
C MET A 79 -1.12 14.43 -6.23
N VAL A 80 -1.04 14.37 -4.90
CA VAL A 80 -2.20 14.65 -4.03
C VAL A 80 -2.69 16.09 -4.21
N ARG A 81 -1.81 17.00 -4.59
CA ARG A 81 -2.14 18.41 -4.86
C ARG A 81 -2.75 18.64 -6.26
N ASP A 82 -2.71 17.64 -7.13
CA ASP A 82 -3.33 17.68 -8.45
C ASP A 82 -4.72 17.04 -8.43
N PRO A 83 -5.82 17.83 -8.49
CA PRO A 83 -7.18 17.28 -8.47
C PRO A 83 -7.44 16.27 -9.59
N ALA A 84 -6.80 16.43 -10.75
CA ALA A 84 -6.97 15.51 -11.87
C ALA A 84 -6.31 14.16 -11.60
N ALA A 85 -5.15 14.14 -10.94
CA ALA A 85 -4.47 12.91 -10.52
C ALA A 85 -5.28 12.16 -9.46
N VAL A 86 -5.80 12.87 -8.46
CA VAL A 86 -6.66 12.31 -7.41
C VAL A 86 -7.95 11.74 -8.00
N ALA A 87 -8.61 12.48 -8.90
CA ALA A 87 -9.83 12.02 -9.56
C ALA A 87 -9.59 10.76 -10.39
N ARG A 88 -8.46 10.67 -11.09
CA ARG A 88 -8.07 9.50 -11.87
C ARG A 88 -7.85 8.29 -10.94
N PHE A 89 -7.09 8.47 -9.88
CA PHE A 89 -6.81 7.43 -8.88
C PHE A 89 -8.10 6.88 -8.27
N ASN A 90 -9.01 7.76 -7.83
CA ASN A 90 -10.29 7.37 -7.25
C ASN A 90 -11.19 6.66 -8.26
N ARG A 91 -11.19 7.08 -9.52
CA ARG A 91 -11.97 6.41 -10.58
C ARG A 91 -11.43 5.02 -10.88
N GLU A 92 -10.13 4.85 -10.96
CA GLU A 92 -9.49 3.54 -11.14
C GLU A 92 -9.80 2.61 -9.96
N ALA A 93 -9.69 3.11 -8.73
CA ALA A 93 -10.04 2.39 -7.52
C ALA A 93 -11.52 1.96 -7.52
N SER A 94 -12.44 2.87 -7.84
CA SER A 94 -13.87 2.59 -7.90
C SER A 94 -14.22 1.55 -8.98
N ASN A 95 -13.58 1.62 -10.15
CA ASN A 95 -13.77 0.64 -11.20
C ASN A 95 -13.25 -0.74 -10.79
N ALA A 96 -12.04 -0.79 -10.22
CA ALA A 96 -11.44 -2.04 -9.75
C ALA A 96 -12.25 -2.68 -8.61
N SER A 97 -12.87 -1.89 -7.73
CA SER A 97 -13.67 -2.41 -6.61
C SER A 97 -14.93 -3.17 -7.04
N ARG A 98 -15.36 -3.00 -8.29
CA ARG A 98 -16.54 -3.70 -8.84
C ARG A 98 -16.20 -5.06 -9.44
N ILE A 99 -14.93 -5.38 -9.56
CA ILE A 99 -14.47 -6.64 -10.14
C ILE A 99 -14.32 -7.66 -9.01
N ASP A 100 -15.05 -8.75 -9.10
CA ASP A 100 -14.90 -9.92 -8.23
C ASP A 100 -14.59 -11.14 -9.10
N HIS A 101 -13.30 -11.47 -9.17
CA HIS A 101 -12.80 -12.57 -9.98
C HIS A 101 -11.55 -13.17 -9.34
N GLU A 102 -11.39 -14.49 -9.42
CA GLU A 102 -10.28 -15.22 -8.78
C GLU A 102 -8.89 -14.80 -9.28
N ASN A 103 -8.78 -14.32 -10.53
CA ASN A 103 -7.52 -13.86 -11.14
C ASN A 103 -7.31 -12.35 -10.99
N VAL A 104 -8.13 -11.66 -10.23
CA VAL A 104 -8.03 -10.20 -10.01
C VAL A 104 -7.90 -9.91 -8.52
N ALA A 105 -6.86 -9.17 -8.13
CA ALA A 105 -6.69 -8.73 -6.75
C ALA A 105 -7.89 -7.87 -6.31
N ARG A 106 -8.51 -8.23 -5.19
CA ARG A 106 -9.67 -7.51 -4.66
C ARG A 106 -9.28 -6.16 -4.10
N VAL A 107 -10.10 -5.16 -4.34
CA VAL A 107 -10.02 -3.87 -3.65
C VAL A 107 -10.78 -3.98 -2.34
N TYR A 108 -10.12 -3.67 -1.23
CA TYR A 108 -10.73 -3.69 0.10
C TYR A 108 -11.27 -2.34 0.52
N ASP A 109 -10.52 -1.27 0.22
CA ASP A 109 -10.85 0.08 0.64
C ASP A 109 -10.06 1.10 -0.20
N PHE A 110 -10.57 2.32 -0.31
CA PHE A 110 -9.84 3.44 -0.89
C PHE A 110 -10.37 4.76 -0.31
N GLY A 111 -9.53 5.76 -0.26
CA GLY A 111 -9.93 7.07 0.25
C GLY A 111 -8.74 7.96 0.59
N GLU A 112 -8.99 8.90 1.47
CA GLU A 112 -7.98 9.82 1.99
C GLU A 112 -7.91 9.69 3.50
N ALA A 113 -6.70 9.56 4.02
CA ALA A 113 -6.42 9.53 5.45
C ALA A 113 -5.13 10.29 5.74
N ASN A 114 -5.17 11.25 6.67
CA ASN A 114 -4.02 12.05 7.11
C ASN A 114 -3.26 12.72 5.94
N GLY A 115 -3.99 13.25 4.95
CA GLY A 115 -3.40 13.87 3.76
C GLY A 115 -2.79 12.89 2.77
N THR A 116 -3.03 11.59 2.94
CA THR A 116 -2.57 10.52 2.04
C THR A 116 -3.76 9.92 1.31
N VAL A 117 -3.71 9.93 -0.02
CA VAL A 117 -4.68 9.23 -0.87
C VAL A 117 -4.19 7.80 -1.06
N TYR A 118 -5.01 6.81 -0.68
CA TYR A 118 -4.63 5.40 -0.66
C TYR A 118 -5.66 4.49 -1.32
N LEU A 119 -5.18 3.34 -1.76
CA LEU A 119 -5.95 2.19 -2.22
C LEU A 119 -5.45 0.94 -1.50
N ALA A 120 -6.30 0.31 -0.71
CA ALA A 120 -6.04 -0.96 -0.07
C ALA A 120 -6.59 -2.10 -0.92
N MET A 121 -5.74 -3.05 -1.25
CA MET A 121 -6.10 -4.19 -2.10
C MET A 121 -5.49 -5.48 -1.57
N GLU A 122 -5.93 -6.59 -2.10
CA GLU A 122 -5.40 -7.91 -1.82
C GLU A 122 -3.89 -7.96 -2.08
N PHE A 123 -3.14 -8.46 -1.10
CA PHE A 123 -1.73 -8.77 -1.27
C PHE A 123 -1.60 -10.13 -1.96
N CYS A 124 -0.98 -10.13 -3.12
CA CYS A 124 -0.67 -11.35 -3.87
C CYS A 124 0.81 -11.70 -3.61
N PRO A 125 1.10 -12.72 -2.80
CA PRO A 125 2.48 -13.15 -2.56
C PRO A 125 3.07 -13.79 -3.81
N GLY A 126 4.40 -13.75 -3.93
CA GLY A 126 5.13 -14.34 -5.03
C GLY A 126 5.81 -13.30 -5.92
N GLN A 127 6.08 -13.69 -7.15
CA GLN A 127 6.80 -12.90 -8.14
C GLN A 127 5.85 -12.32 -9.18
N THR A 128 6.16 -11.14 -9.66
CA THR A 128 5.48 -10.58 -10.84
C THR A 128 5.87 -11.32 -12.10
N LEU A 129 5.01 -11.34 -13.11
CA LEU A 129 5.33 -11.91 -14.42
C LEU A 129 6.59 -11.28 -15.01
N ARG A 130 6.80 -9.98 -14.81
CA ARG A 130 8.02 -9.27 -15.21
C ARG A 130 9.27 -9.88 -14.58
N GLU A 131 9.26 -10.12 -13.28
CA GLU A 131 10.39 -10.73 -12.56
C GLU A 131 10.68 -12.14 -13.05
N VAL A 132 9.62 -12.92 -13.30
CA VAL A 132 9.75 -14.26 -13.85
C VAL A 132 10.43 -14.23 -15.23
N ILE A 133 9.97 -13.34 -16.13
CA ILE A 133 10.57 -13.20 -17.47
C ILE A 133 12.02 -12.74 -17.41
N LEU A 134 12.34 -11.79 -16.52
CA LEU A 134 13.72 -11.30 -16.35
C LEU A 134 14.65 -12.38 -15.80
N LYS A 135 14.14 -13.27 -14.94
CA LYS A 135 14.93 -14.34 -14.31
C LYS A 135 15.07 -15.58 -15.18
N GLU A 136 14.00 -16.00 -15.82
CA GLU A 136 13.93 -17.27 -16.56
C GLU A 136 14.12 -17.11 -18.08
N GLY A 137 14.01 -15.86 -18.60
CA GLY A 137 14.02 -15.58 -20.03
C GLY A 137 12.65 -15.83 -20.68
N PRO A 138 12.62 -16.06 -22.01
CA PRO A 138 11.38 -16.31 -22.74
C PRO A 138 10.64 -17.53 -22.19
N LEU A 139 9.34 -17.37 -21.92
CA LEU A 139 8.51 -18.45 -21.40
C LEU A 139 8.15 -19.45 -22.52
N ALA A 140 8.00 -20.73 -22.15
CA ALA A 140 7.51 -21.75 -23.08
C ALA A 140 6.11 -21.39 -23.62
N PRO A 141 5.80 -21.68 -24.89
CA PRO A 141 4.53 -21.29 -25.51
C PRO A 141 3.29 -21.76 -24.74
N ARG A 142 3.31 -22.96 -24.20
CA ARG A 142 2.20 -23.49 -23.39
C ARG A 142 1.99 -22.69 -22.10
N ARG A 143 3.07 -22.40 -21.36
CA ARG A 143 2.99 -21.60 -20.15
C ARG A 143 2.50 -20.17 -20.45
N THR A 144 2.92 -19.59 -21.57
CA THR A 144 2.45 -18.29 -22.04
C THR A 144 0.95 -18.32 -22.31
N ALA A 145 0.45 -19.34 -23.01
CA ALA A 145 -0.98 -19.50 -23.28
C ALA A 145 -1.80 -19.63 -22.00
N ASP A 146 -1.36 -20.47 -21.04
CA ASP A 146 -2.03 -20.66 -19.76
C ASP A 146 -2.12 -19.34 -18.94
N LEU A 147 -1.06 -18.52 -18.98
CA LEU A 147 -1.06 -17.21 -18.30
C LEU A 147 -1.98 -16.21 -19.00
N ILE A 148 -1.96 -16.16 -20.33
CA ILE A 148 -2.85 -15.27 -21.11
C ILE A 148 -4.31 -15.63 -20.89
N GLU A 149 -4.65 -16.90 -20.84
CA GLU A 149 -6.01 -17.36 -20.55
C GLU A 149 -6.53 -16.86 -19.20
N GLN A 150 -5.67 -16.83 -18.17
CA GLN A 150 -6.03 -16.31 -16.85
C GLN A 150 -6.13 -14.78 -16.80
N ILE A 151 -5.38 -14.06 -17.63
CA ILE A 151 -5.38 -12.59 -17.70
C ILE A 151 -6.56 -12.07 -18.54
N ALA A 152 -6.92 -12.78 -19.56
CA ALA A 152 -8.01 -12.40 -20.47
C ALA A 152 -9.39 -12.61 -19.85
#